data_707139f1dd6575d86a43ea8c51d047fd
#
_entry.id   707139f1dd6575d86a43ea8c51d047fd
#
_cell.length_a   1.000
_cell.length_b   1.000
_cell.length_c   1.000
_cell.angle_alpha   90.00
_cell.angle_beta   90.00
_cell.angle_gamma   90.00
#
_symmetry.space_group_name_H-M   'P 1'
#
loop_
_entity.id
_entity.type
_entity.pdbx_description
1 polymer ?
#
loop_
_entity_poly.entity_id
_entity_poly.type
_entity_poly.pdbx_seq_one_letter_code
_entity_poly.pdbx_strand_id
1 'polypeptide(L)'
;MLACALVPATAQAAERPPRCQADVPSAIVIEVSTGTVACATNPNQRRPIASTTKLMTALLTLERAKLSDVYTAADYQPSPAESQIGLERGERMSVRDLMRGLLVESANDAAVTLAEGVSGSRKAFVRAMNRRAQQLDLKDTRYANPIGLDEAGNYSSAHDLVTLARVLRTNRFFRTTVDRPSVRLTTGNHARTFDNRNTLVRNTSWVNGVKSGHTSQAGYVLVGSGRRNHIQLVSAVLGTPSLAARDAATRTLLEKNFRKFQQITVVRRGTVMTRVPIRYRRGAELALEAGRTVRRIVPRGQRDDVDARVVGRPDDVAGPIVAGKGFGAIEIVQNGRVVGRVPLVAASSVPAADLEQKAKSWFTSPLPLLLVVGLIAGTVLVGRQLRRSVRNGRRTGDRPRAA
;
A
#
# COMPACT_ATOMS: atom_id res chain seq x y z
N MET A 1 16.30 39.69 -21.34
CA MET A 1 15.39 38.58 -21.74
C MET A 1 16.16 37.28 -21.51
N LEU A 2 15.87 36.58 -20.40
CA LEU A 2 16.44 35.24 -20.12
C LEU A 2 15.47 34.20 -20.71
N ALA A 3 15.95 33.47 -21.71
CA ALA A 3 15.22 32.34 -22.28
C ALA A 3 15.36 31.14 -21.35
N CYS A 4 14.26 30.76 -20.69
CA CYS A 4 14.16 29.54 -19.89
C CYS A 4 14.00 28.36 -20.84
N ALA A 5 15.07 27.60 -21.06
CA ALA A 5 15.04 26.38 -21.86
C ALA A 5 14.27 25.29 -21.08
N LEU A 6 13.06 24.97 -21.51
CA LEU A 6 12.31 23.78 -21.08
C LEU A 6 13.02 22.53 -21.62
N VAL A 7 13.72 21.82 -20.75
CA VAL A 7 14.24 20.47 -21.06
C VAL A 7 13.02 19.52 -21.03
N PRO A 8 12.67 18.85 -22.14
CA PRO A 8 11.58 17.87 -22.12
C PRO A 8 12.00 16.69 -21.24
N ALA A 9 11.19 16.40 -20.23
CA ALA A 9 11.31 15.17 -19.46
C ALA A 9 11.01 13.97 -20.40
N THR A 10 12.04 13.28 -20.83
CA THR A 10 11.91 12.02 -21.57
C THR A 10 11.20 11.02 -20.66
N ALA A 11 9.93 10.73 -20.97
CA ALA A 11 9.22 9.62 -20.36
C ALA A 11 9.97 8.33 -20.70
N GLN A 12 10.73 7.82 -19.75
CA GLN A 12 11.45 6.57 -19.90
C GLN A 12 10.41 5.46 -20.10
N ALA A 13 10.34 4.88 -21.29
CA ALA A 13 9.41 3.80 -21.61
C ALA A 13 9.64 2.68 -20.59
N ALA A 14 8.58 2.29 -19.86
CA ALA A 14 8.66 1.22 -18.88
C ALA A 14 9.19 -0.04 -19.55
N GLU A 15 10.34 -0.50 -19.10
CA GLU A 15 11.01 -1.70 -19.63
C GLU A 15 10.06 -2.90 -19.54
N ARG A 16 9.90 -3.63 -20.65
CA ARG A 16 9.00 -4.79 -20.68
C ARG A 16 9.51 -5.84 -19.69
N PRO A 17 8.64 -6.41 -18.85
CA PRO A 17 9.06 -7.43 -17.90
C PRO A 17 9.63 -8.65 -18.64
N PRO A 18 10.64 -9.32 -18.08
CA PRO A 18 11.23 -10.50 -18.70
C PRO A 18 10.18 -11.61 -18.87
N ARG A 19 10.35 -12.43 -19.92
CA ARG A 19 9.48 -13.59 -20.15
C ARG A 19 9.58 -14.58 -19.00
N CYS A 20 8.45 -15.15 -18.58
CA CYS A 20 8.42 -16.20 -17.57
C CYS A 20 9.11 -17.48 -18.08
N GLN A 21 9.98 -18.05 -17.24
CA GLN A 21 10.71 -19.28 -17.57
C GLN A 21 9.86 -20.51 -17.22
N ALA A 22 8.75 -20.68 -17.92
CA ALA A 22 7.89 -21.85 -17.87
C ALA A 22 7.21 -21.98 -19.25
N ASP A 23 7.06 -23.22 -19.70
CA ASP A 23 6.34 -23.51 -20.95
C ASP A 23 4.83 -23.54 -20.66
N VAL A 24 4.23 -22.37 -20.77
CA VAL A 24 2.80 -22.17 -20.51
C VAL A 24 2.22 -21.14 -21.48
N PRO A 25 0.97 -21.27 -21.91
CA PRO A 25 0.35 -20.34 -22.85
C PRO A 25 0.26 -18.90 -22.34
N SER A 26 -0.03 -18.73 -21.06
CA SER A 26 -0.10 -17.40 -20.42
C SER A 26 0.28 -17.50 -18.95
N ALA A 27 1.16 -16.57 -18.50
CA ALA A 27 1.55 -16.47 -17.10
C ALA A 27 2.03 -15.07 -16.73
N ILE A 28 1.94 -14.77 -15.45
CA ILE A 28 2.52 -13.57 -14.82
C ILE A 28 2.91 -13.88 -13.38
N VAL A 29 3.95 -13.22 -12.88
CA VAL A 29 4.30 -13.19 -11.46
C VAL A 29 4.49 -11.74 -11.03
N ILE A 30 3.84 -11.35 -9.94
CA ILE A 30 3.98 -10.00 -9.33
C ILE A 30 4.42 -10.10 -7.86
N GLU A 31 5.14 -9.08 -7.40
CA GLU A 31 5.33 -8.84 -5.96
C GLU A 31 4.16 -8.01 -5.43
N VAL A 32 3.52 -8.48 -4.34
CA VAL A 32 2.20 -7.99 -3.91
C VAL A 32 2.24 -6.56 -3.38
N SER A 33 3.27 -6.19 -2.62
CA SER A 33 3.33 -4.88 -1.94
C SER A 33 3.58 -3.73 -2.91
N THR A 34 4.39 -3.97 -3.94
CA THR A 34 4.78 -2.96 -4.93
C THR A 34 3.96 -3.06 -6.23
N GLY A 35 3.43 -4.24 -6.55
CA GLY A 35 2.84 -4.54 -7.85
C GLY A 35 3.88 -4.77 -8.95
N THR A 36 5.17 -4.82 -8.62
CA THR A 36 6.25 -5.04 -9.58
C THR A 36 6.08 -6.39 -10.28
N VAL A 37 6.06 -6.36 -11.61
CA VAL A 37 6.00 -7.57 -12.44
C VAL A 37 7.38 -8.21 -12.50
N ALA A 38 7.50 -9.41 -11.96
CA ALA A 38 8.75 -10.17 -11.94
C ALA A 38 9.02 -10.90 -13.26
N CYS A 39 7.98 -11.41 -13.92
CA CYS A 39 8.01 -11.95 -15.28
C CYS A 39 6.59 -12.01 -15.86
N ALA A 40 6.48 -12.04 -17.20
CA ALA A 40 5.22 -12.17 -17.90
C ALA A 40 5.38 -12.96 -19.23
N THR A 41 4.38 -13.78 -19.55
CA THR A 41 4.21 -14.45 -20.85
C THR A 41 2.76 -14.26 -21.26
N ASN A 42 2.48 -13.56 -22.36
CA ASN A 42 1.14 -13.26 -22.85
C ASN A 42 0.15 -12.83 -21.74
N PRO A 43 0.53 -11.86 -20.84
CA PRO A 43 -0.21 -11.60 -19.61
C PRO A 43 -1.62 -11.06 -19.84
N ASN A 44 -1.88 -10.39 -20.97
CA ASN A 44 -3.15 -9.76 -21.32
C ASN A 44 -3.99 -10.60 -22.28
N GLN A 45 -3.53 -11.80 -22.63
CA GLN A 45 -4.29 -12.71 -23.50
C GLN A 45 -5.57 -13.15 -22.80
N ARG A 46 -6.73 -12.87 -23.42
CA ARG A 46 -8.04 -13.35 -22.95
C ARG A 46 -8.13 -14.86 -23.10
N ARG A 47 -8.48 -15.53 -22.03
CA ARG A 47 -8.61 -17.00 -21.97
C ARG A 47 -9.79 -17.40 -21.11
N PRO A 48 -10.41 -18.56 -21.36
CA PRO A 48 -11.29 -19.18 -20.38
C PRO A 48 -10.51 -19.41 -19.06
N ILE A 49 -11.15 -19.19 -17.94
CA ILE A 49 -10.49 -19.11 -16.63
C ILE A 49 -11.04 -20.10 -15.60
N ALA A 50 -12.01 -20.91 -16.00
CA ALA A 50 -12.63 -21.88 -15.13
C ALA A 50 -13.02 -21.28 -13.76
N SER A 51 -12.93 -22.04 -12.71
CA SER A 51 -13.28 -21.65 -11.33
C SER A 51 -12.44 -20.51 -10.74
N THR A 52 -11.43 -19.94 -11.44
CA THR A 52 -10.82 -18.70 -10.97
C THR A 52 -11.78 -17.50 -11.06
N THR A 53 -12.87 -17.61 -11.83
CA THR A 53 -14.06 -16.74 -11.81
C THR A 53 -14.56 -16.48 -10.38
N LYS A 54 -14.50 -17.50 -9.50
CA LYS A 54 -14.95 -17.41 -8.11
C LYS A 54 -14.18 -16.42 -7.25
N LEU A 55 -13.04 -15.91 -7.73
CA LEU A 55 -12.36 -14.78 -7.08
C LEU A 55 -13.22 -13.51 -7.12
N MET A 56 -13.90 -13.21 -8.24
CA MET A 56 -14.83 -12.09 -8.32
C MET A 56 -16.08 -12.34 -7.48
N THR A 57 -16.59 -13.58 -7.48
CA THR A 57 -17.69 -13.97 -6.60
C THR A 57 -17.36 -13.75 -5.13
N ALA A 58 -16.14 -14.15 -4.72
CA ALA A 58 -15.65 -13.92 -3.37
C ALA A 58 -15.50 -12.42 -3.04
N LEU A 59 -14.97 -11.62 -3.97
CA LEU A 59 -14.79 -10.18 -3.74
C LEU A 59 -16.14 -9.50 -3.50
N LEU A 60 -17.11 -9.70 -4.37
CA LEU A 60 -18.43 -9.09 -4.24
C LEU A 60 -19.16 -9.55 -2.97
N THR A 61 -19.03 -10.82 -2.59
CA THR A 61 -19.58 -11.33 -1.34
C THR A 61 -18.97 -10.62 -0.13
N LEU A 62 -17.64 -10.49 -0.09
CA LEU A 62 -16.93 -9.81 1.01
C LEU A 62 -17.21 -8.31 1.10
N GLU A 63 -17.55 -7.67 -0.03
CA GLU A 63 -17.88 -6.24 -0.08
C GLU A 63 -19.33 -5.96 0.30
N ARG A 64 -20.25 -6.93 0.20
CA ARG A 64 -21.70 -6.70 0.29
C ARG A 64 -22.45 -7.49 1.36
N ALA A 65 -21.81 -8.53 1.91
CA ALA A 65 -22.40 -9.38 2.92
C ALA A 65 -21.52 -9.46 4.17
N LYS A 66 -22.15 -9.67 5.32
CA LYS A 66 -21.43 -10.00 6.56
C LYS A 66 -21.19 -11.50 6.60
N LEU A 67 -20.05 -11.93 7.15
CA LEU A 67 -19.73 -13.35 7.30
C LEU A 67 -20.73 -14.10 8.20
N SER A 68 -21.48 -13.40 9.05
CA SER A 68 -22.52 -13.92 9.91
C SER A 68 -23.88 -14.04 9.22
N ASP A 69 -24.09 -13.42 8.05
CA ASP A 69 -25.36 -13.54 7.34
C ASP A 69 -25.60 -15.01 6.97
N VAL A 70 -26.87 -15.38 6.87
CA VAL A 70 -27.31 -16.74 6.57
C VAL A 70 -28.15 -16.71 5.30
N TYR A 71 -27.73 -17.49 4.30
CA TYR A 71 -28.46 -17.62 3.04
C TYR A 71 -29.08 -19.00 2.93
N THR A 72 -30.24 -19.07 2.29
CA THR A 72 -30.88 -20.33 1.89
C THR A 72 -30.26 -20.82 0.59
N ALA A 73 -29.96 -22.11 0.52
CA ALA A 73 -29.43 -22.76 -0.67
C ALA A 73 -30.23 -22.41 -1.91
N ALA A 74 -29.55 -21.93 -2.95
CA ALA A 74 -30.19 -21.64 -4.23
C ALA A 74 -30.70 -22.92 -4.89
N ASP A 75 -31.72 -22.78 -5.74
CA ASP A 75 -32.17 -23.89 -6.60
C ASP A 75 -31.17 -24.08 -7.74
N TYR A 76 -30.12 -24.85 -7.45
CA TYR A 76 -29.04 -25.18 -8.36
C TYR A 76 -28.68 -26.65 -8.18
N GLN A 77 -28.77 -27.37 -9.30
CA GLN A 77 -28.42 -28.79 -9.36
C GLN A 77 -27.10 -28.95 -10.11
N PRO A 78 -25.95 -29.02 -9.41
CA PRO A 78 -24.67 -29.22 -10.07
C PRO A 78 -24.61 -30.61 -10.69
N SER A 79 -23.96 -30.72 -11.87
CA SER A 79 -23.68 -32.02 -12.44
C SER A 79 -22.68 -32.79 -11.58
N PRO A 80 -22.62 -34.14 -11.65
CA PRO A 80 -21.68 -34.94 -10.86
C PRO A 80 -20.19 -34.58 -11.08
N ALA A 81 -19.86 -33.97 -12.21
CA ALA A 81 -18.49 -33.53 -12.53
C ALA A 81 -18.12 -32.18 -11.87
N GLU A 82 -19.09 -31.44 -11.35
CA GLU A 82 -18.88 -30.15 -10.73
C GLU A 82 -18.45 -30.28 -9.26
N SER A 83 -17.58 -29.37 -8.83
CA SER A 83 -17.23 -29.23 -7.42
C SER A 83 -18.39 -28.63 -6.63
N GLN A 84 -18.77 -29.24 -5.51
CA GLN A 84 -19.90 -28.84 -4.67
C GLN A 84 -19.64 -29.16 -3.21
N ILE A 85 -20.33 -28.48 -2.30
CA ILE A 85 -20.37 -28.84 -0.88
C ILE A 85 -21.62 -29.66 -0.53
N GLY A 86 -22.47 -29.97 -1.53
CA GLY A 86 -23.67 -30.78 -1.36
C GLY A 86 -24.76 -30.04 -0.58
N LEU A 87 -25.07 -28.79 -0.97
CA LEU A 87 -26.19 -28.04 -0.38
C LEU A 87 -27.50 -28.70 -0.75
N GLU A 88 -28.36 -28.92 0.26
CA GLU A 88 -29.70 -29.46 0.10
C GLU A 88 -30.70 -28.32 -0.13
N ARG A 89 -31.82 -28.66 -0.78
CA ARG A 89 -32.91 -27.70 -0.98
C ARG A 89 -33.45 -27.17 0.34
N GLY A 90 -33.48 -25.84 0.48
CA GLY A 90 -33.96 -25.18 1.72
C GLY A 90 -32.92 -25.13 2.84
N GLU A 91 -31.73 -25.74 2.66
CA GLU A 91 -30.66 -25.67 3.64
C GLU A 91 -30.23 -24.23 3.85
N ARG A 92 -29.98 -23.84 5.11
CA ARG A 92 -29.53 -22.50 5.47
C ARG A 92 -28.10 -22.56 6.00
N MET A 93 -27.19 -21.80 5.35
CA MET A 93 -25.77 -21.81 5.70
C MET A 93 -25.23 -20.38 5.83
N SER A 94 -24.28 -20.17 6.76
CA SER A 94 -23.62 -18.87 6.94
C SER A 94 -22.80 -18.49 5.72
N VAL A 95 -22.74 -17.21 5.40
CA VAL A 95 -21.86 -16.67 4.36
C VAL A 95 -20.40 -17.09 4.61
N ARG A 96 -19.97 -17.18 5.86
CA ARG A 96 -18.64 -17.68 6.24
C ARG A 96 -18.37 -19.08 5.70
N ASP A 97 -19.29 -20.01 5.88
CA ASP A 97 -19.10 -21.40 5.47
C ASP A 97 -19.32 -21.59 3.97
N LEU A 98 -20.28 -20.88 3.37
CA LEU A 98 -20.41 -20.79 1.91
C LEU A 98 -19.12 -20.28 1.26
N MET A 99 -18.50 -19.25 1.81
CA MET A 99 -17.22 -18.71 1.34
C MET A 99 -16.05 -19.68 1.52
N ARG A 100 -16.04 -20.47 2.61
CA ARG A 100 -15.04 -21.54 2.79
C ARG A 100 -15.20 -22.62 1.72
N GLY A 101 -16.42 -23.08 1.46
CA GLY A 101 -16.74 -24.01 0.38
C GLY A 101 -16.35 -23.47 -0.99
N LEU A 102 -16.71 -22.23 -1.27
CA LEU A 102 -16.32 -21.51 -2.51
C LEU A 102 -14.82 -21.51 -2.75
N LEU A 103 -14.03 -21.13 -1.73
CA LEU A 103 -12.61 -20.86 -1.87
C LEU A 103 -11.76 -22.14 -1.83
N VAL A 104 -12.11 -23.11 -1.00
CA VAL A 104 -11.30 -24.29 -0.70
C VAL A 104 -11.71 -25.49 -1.56
N GLU A 105 -13.01 -25.85 -1.54
CA GLU A 105 -13.58 -26.94 -2.38
C GLU A 105 -13.88 -26.47 -3.80
N SER A 106 -13.94 -25.16 -4.04
CA SER A 106 -14.36 -24.63 -5.35
C SER A 106 -15.84 -24.84 -5.69
N ALA A 107 -16.67 -24.94 -4.66
CA ALA A 107 -18.08 -25.35 -4.73
C ALA A 107 -18.92 -24.42 -5.60
N ASN A 108 -19.62 -24.99 -6.60
CA ASN A 108 -20.50 -24.27 -7.51
C ASN A 108 -21.84 -23.93 -6.84
N ASP A 109 -22.42 -24.86 -6.09
CA ASP A 109 -23.64 -24.67 -5.29
C ASP A 109 -23.48 -23.51 -4.27
N ALA A 110 -22.35 -23.45 -3.58
CA ALA A 110 -22.05 -22.33 -2.70
C ALA A 110 -21.90 -20.99 -3.48
N ALA A 111 -21.27 -21.02 -4.66
CA ALA A 111 -21.10 -19.83 -5.51
C ALA A 111 -22.44 -19.26 -5.98
N VAL A 112 -23.37 -20.13 -6.40
CA VAL A 112 -24.71 -19.73 -6.86
C VAL A 112 -25.52 -19.21 -5.69
N THR A 113 -25.49 -19.88 -4.53
CA THR A 113 -26.17 -19.44 -3.31
C THR A 113 -25.69 -18.06 -2.85
N LEU A 114 -24.36 -17.82 -2.87
CA LEU A 114 -23.80 -16.50 -2.56
C LEU A 114 -24.23 -15.44 -3.58
N ALA A 115 -24.24 -15.77 -4.87
CA ALA A 115 -24.65 -14.84 -5.91
C ALA A 115 -26.11 -14.40 -5.78
N GLU A 116 -27.01 -15.35 -5.54
CA GLU A 116 -28.45 -15.06 -5.33
C GLU A 116 -28.69 -14.33 -4.01
N GLY A 117 -28.06 -14.76 -2.91
CA GLY A 117 -28.20 -14.12 -1.61
C GLY A 117 -27.70 -12.68 -1.58
N VAL A 118 -26.59 -12.36 -2.31
CA VAL A 118 -26.00 -11.02 -2.39
C VAL A 118 -26.77 -10.08 -3.33
N SER A 119 -27.36 -10.58 -4.40
CA SER A 119 -27.90 -9.73 -5.49
C SER A 119 -29.36 -10.08 -5.89
N GLY A 120 -30.01 -11.00 -5.22
CA GLY A 120 -31.38 -11.45 -5.49
C GLY A 120 -31.51 -12.37 -6.72
N SER A 121 -30.50 -12.40 -7.61
CA SER A 121 -30.48 -13.32 -8.77
C SER A 121 -29.08 -13.43 -9.37
N ARG A 122 -28.79 -14.57 -10.04
CA ARG A 122 -27.54 -14.79 -10.79
C ARG A 122 -27.31 -13.71 -11.84
N LYS A 123 -28.34 -13.33 -12.59
CA LYS A 123 -28.26 -12.28 -13.61
C LYS A 123 -27.88 -10.91 -13.03
N ALA A 124 -28.44 -10.53 -11.89
CA ALA A 124 -28.08 -9.30 -11.21
C ALA A 124 -26.64 -9.36 -10.66
N PHE A 125 -26.23 -10.51 -10.15
CA PHE A 125 -24.87 -10.72 -9.66
C PHE A 125 -23.81 -10.63 -10.78
N VAL A 126 -24.05 -11.26 -11.93
CA VAL A 126 -23.16 -11.17 -13.11
C VAL A 126 -23.01 -9.74 -13.60
N ARG A 127 -24.10 -8.96 -13.62
CA ARG A 127 -23.99 -7.52 -13.90
C ARG A 127 -23.10 -6.80 -12.89
N ALA A 128 -23.20 -7.16 -11.62
CA ALA A 128 -22.34 -6.59 -10.56
C ALA A 128 -20.87 -7.02 -10.73
N MET A 129 -20.59 -8.28 -11.11
CA MET A 129 -19.24 -8.76 -11.41
C MET A 129 -18.59 -7.93 -12.51
N ASN A 130 -19.30 -7.70 -13.61
CA ASN A 130 -18.78 -6.94 -14.75
C ASN A 130 -18.59 -5.45 -14.40
N ARG A 131 -19.50 -4.82 -13.65
CA ARG A 131 -19.27 -3.45 -13.15
C ARG A 131 -18.05 -3.38 -12.25
N ARG A 132 -17.85 -4.39 -11.38
CA ARG A 132 -16.70 -4.40 -10.48
C ARG A 132 -15.38 -4.63 -11.23
N ALA A 133 -15.38 -5.45 -12.26
CA ALA A 133 -14.24 -5.62 -13.15
C ALA A 133 -13.82 -4.28 -13.80
N GLN A 134 -14.78 -3.50 -14.30
CA GLN A 134 -14.52 -2.16 -14.84
C GLN A 134 -13.94 -1.20 -13.80
N GLN A 135 -14.49 -1.16 -12.58
CA GLN A 135 -13.99 -0.34 -11.47
C GLN A 135 -12.55 -0.70 -11.04
N LEU A 136 -12.15 -1.95 -11.24
CA LEU A 136 -10.80 -2.43 -10.96
C LEU A 136 -9.86 -2.33 -12.17
N ASP A 137 -10.31 -1.73 -13.27
CA ASP A 137 -9.57 -1.62 -14.54
C ASP A 137 -9.12 -2.99 -15.10
N LEU A 138 -9.94 -4.05 -14.93
CA LEU A 138 -9.70 -5.38 -15.49
C LEU A 138 -10.13 -5.40 -16.97
N LYS A 139 -9.26 -4.92 -17.84
CA LYS A 139 -9.57 -4.62 -19.26
C LYS A 139 -9.83 -5.86 -20.12
N ASP A 140 -9.25 -6.97 -19.71
CA ASP A 140 -9.35 -8.24 -20.42
C ASP A 140 -10.23 -9.27 -19.69
N THR A 141 -11.21 -8.77 -18.91
CA THR A 141 -12.09 -9.60 -18.09
C THR A 141 -13.55 -9.35 -18.38
N ARG A 142 -14.29 -10.43 -18.57
CA ARG A 142 -15.76 -10.45 -18.63
C ARG A 142 -16.27 -11.70 -17.96
N TYR A 143 -17.38 -11.59 -17.26
CA TYR A 143 -18.06 -12.69 -16.58
C TYR A 143 -19.44 -12.94 -17.21
N ALA A 144 -19.75 -14.21 -17.50
CA ALA A 144 -21.07 -14.66 -17.93
C ALA A 144 -21.83 -15.40 -16.81
N ASN A 145 -21.09 -16.04 -15.87
CA ASN A 145 -21.66 -16.73 -14.72
C ASN A 145 -20.78 -16.56 -13.47
N PRO A 146 -21.29 -16.85 -12.25
CA PRO A 146 -20.54 -16.69 -11.01
C PRO A 146 -19.63 -17.87 -10.65
N ILE A 147 -19.65 -18.96 -11.41
CA ILE A 147 -19.02 -20.25 -11.09
C ILE A 147 -17.82 -20.58 -11.94
N GLY A 148 -17.76 -20.07 -13.19
CA GLY A 148 -16.66 -20.27 -14.11
C GLY A 148 -16.77 -21.49 -15.01
N LEU A 149 -17.98 -21.97 -15.29
CA LEU A 149 -18.23 -22.92 -16.38
C LEU A 149 -18.00 -22.25 -17.73
N ASP A 150 -17.66 -23.08 -18.72
CA ASP A 150 -17.42 -22.62 -20.08
C ASP A 150 -18.72 -22.03 -20.67
N GLU A 151 -18.67 -20.74 -20.95
CA GLU A 151 -19.77 -19.96 -21.48
C GLU A 151 -19.22 -18.81 -22.32
N ALA A 152 -19.87 -18.51 -23.44
CA ALA A 152 -19.46 -17.41 -24.31
C ALA A 152 -19.43 -16.09 -23.52
N GLY A 153 -18.31 -15.39 -23.56
CA GLY A 153 -18.12 -14.15 -22.81
C GLY A 153 -17.64 -14.34 -21.37
N ASN A 154 -17.26 -15.55 -20.94
CA ASN A 154 -16.63 -15.79 -19.64
C ASN A 154 -15.12 -15.97 -19.80
N TYR A 155 -14.35 -14.89 -19.68
CA TYR A 155 -12.90 -14.87 -19.84
C TYR A 155 -12.21 -13.87 -18.93
N SER A 156 -10.92 -14.07 -18.75
CA SER A 156 -10.02 -13.10 -18.13
C SER A 156 -8.60 -13.23 -18.69
N SER A 157 -7.67 -12.46 -18.15
CA SER A 157 -6.25 -12.53 -18.45
C SER A 157 -5.43 -12.86 -17.18
N ALA A 158 -4.19 -13.32 -17.37
CA ALA A 158 -3.30 -13.56 -16.25
C ALA A 158 -3.04 -12.28 -15.44
N HIS A 159 -2.90 -11.14 -16.12
CA HIS A 159 -2.72 -9.83 -15.49
C HIS A 159 -3.92 -9.44 -14.64
N ASP A 160 -5.13 -9.57 -15.15
CA ASP A 160 -6.35 -9.19 -14.43
C ASP A 160 -6.60 -10.10 -13.22
N LEU A 161 -6.29 -11.40 -13.35
CA LEU A 161 -6.43 -12.34 -12.26
C LEU A 161 -5.46 -12.06 -11.09
N VAL A 162 -4.20 -11.70 -11.36
CA VAL A 162 -3.28 -11.32 -10.26
C VAL A 162 -3.65 -9.97 -9.65
N THR A 163 -4.20 -9.04 -10.43
CA THR A 163 -4.75 -7.77 -9.95
C THR A 163 -5.91 -8.01 -9.00
N LEU A 164 -6.87 -8.85 -9.38
CA LEU A 164 -8.00 -9.24 -8.55
C LEU A 164 -7.55 -9.97 -7.27
N ALA A 165 -6.60 -10.91 -7.40
CA ALA A 165 -6.06 -11.63 -6.26
C ALA A 165 -5.33 -10.69 -5.28
N ARG A 166 -4.61 -9.67 -5.77
CA ARG A 166 -3.96 -8.65 -4.96
C ARG A 166 -4.97 -7.85 -4.13
N VAL A 167 -6.09 -7.45 -4.72
CA VAL A 167 -7.19 -6.77 -4.01
C VAL A 167 -7.77 -7.69 -2.92
N LEU A 168 -8.12 -8.93 -3.26
CA LEU A 168 -8.66 -9.89 -2.30
C LEU A 168 -7.72 -10.19 -1.13
N ARG A 169 -6.41 -10.22 -1.36
CA ARG A 169 -5.41 -10.47 -0.32
C ARG A 169 -5.29 -9.36 0.72
N THR A 170 -5.92 -8.20 0.54
CA THR A 170 -6.06 -7.18 1.60
C THR A 170 -7.04 -7.65 2.69
N ASN A 171 -8.01 -8.48 2.36
CA ASN A 171 -9.00 -9.03 3.29
C ASN A 171 -8.41 -10.18 4.13
N ARG A 172 -8.50 -10.08 5.47
CA ARG A 172 -7.95 -11.09 6.39
C ARG A 172 -8.62 -12.44 6.26
N PHE A 173 -9.97 -12.48 6.19
CA PHE A 173 -10.70 -13.74 6.08
C PHE A 173 -10.31 -14.49 4.80
N PHE A 174 -10.23 -13.78 3.67
CA PHE A 174 -9.80 -14.37 2.40
C PHE A 174 -8.40 -15.01 2.53
N ARG A 175 -7.40 -14.23 2.98
CA ARG A 175 -6.02 -14.75 3.12
C ARG A 175 -5.93 -15.98 3.98
N THR A 176 -6.58 -15.96 5.15
CA THR A 176 -6.52 -17.08 6.10
C THR A 176 -7.32 -18.29 5.62
N THR A 177 -8.31 -18.12 4.75
CA THR A 177 -9.10 -19.23 4.21
C THR A 177 -8.37 -19.94 3.07
N VAL A 178 -7.83 -19.22 2.10
CA VAL A 178 -7.13 -19.82 0.94
C VAL A 178 -5.79 -20.46 1.29
N ASP A 179 -5.24 -20.14 2.45
CA ASP A 179 -3.99 -20.69 2.99
C ASP A 179 -4.19 -22.03 3.75
N ARG A 180 -5.43 -22.41 3.99
CA ARG A 180 -5.73 -23.65 4.75
C ARG A 180 -5.62 -24.89 3.87
N PRO A 181 -4.99 -25.96 4.31
CA PRO A 181 -4.97 -27.26 3.62
C PRO A 181 -6.36 -27.89 3.56
N SER A 182 -7.20 -27.64 4.56
CA SER A 182 -8.59 -28.08 4.62
C SER A 182 -9.45 -27.11 5.41
N VAL A 183 -10.77 -27.21 5.25
CA VAL A 183 -11.77 -26.44 6.02
C VAL A 183 -12.88 -27.33 6.51
N ARG A 184 -13.39 -27.01 7.70
CA ARG A 184 -14.62 -27.57 8.24
C ARG A 184 -15.71 -26.52 8.17
N LEU A 185 -16.85 -26.87 7.56
CA LEU A 185 -18.09 -26.13 7.57
C LEU A 185 -18.93 -26.62 8.75
N THR A 186 -19.42 -25.73 9.56
CA THR A 186 -20.10 -26.06 10.84
C THR A 186 -21.54 -25.61 10.87
N THR A 187 -21.97 -24.85 9.87
CA THR A 187 -23.37 -24.43 9.69
C THR A 187 -24.01 -25.23 8.55
N GLY A 188 -25.34 -25.17 8.43
CA GLY A 188 -26.11 -26.02 7.53
C GLY A 188 -26.70 -27.22 8.27
N ASN A 189 -27.26 -28.18 7.52
CA ASN A 189 -27.92 -29.35 8.07
C ASN A 189 -26.95 -30.30 8.81
N HIS A 190 -25.68 -30.36 8.36
CA HIS A 190 -24.65 -31.18 8.99
C HIS A 190 -23.24 -30.57 8.73
N ALA A 191 -22.29 -30.95 9.57
CA ALA A 191 -20.91 -30.53 9.40
C ALA A 191 -20.24 -31.27 8.22
N ARG A 192 -19.41 -30.52 7.44
CA ARG A 192 -18.69 -31.06 6.27
C ARG A 192 -17.23 -30.63 6.34
N THR A 193 -16.32 -31.51 5.86
CA THR A 193 -14.88 -31.17 5.78
C THR A 193 -14.41 -31.35 4.35
N PHE A 194 -13.63 -30.38 3.84
CA PHE A 194 -13.11 -30.38 2.49
C PHE A 194 -11.63 -30.06 2.47
N ASP A 195 -10.89 -30.76 1.65
CA ASP A 195 -9.50 -30.47 1.34
C ASP A 195 -9.38 -29.35 0.31
N ASN A 196 -8.29 -28.59 0.41
CA ASN A 196 -8.04 -27.53 -0.56
C ASN A 196 -7.73 -28.12 -1.95
N ARG A 197 -8.52 -27.73 -2.95
CA ARG A 197 -8.31 -28.09 -4.36
C ARG A 197 -6.99 -27.54 -4.94
N ASN A 198 -6.36 -26.59 -4.28
CA ASN A 198 -5.00 -26.17 -4.58
C ASN A 198 -4.01 -27.11 -3.88
N THR A 199 -3.56 -28.14 -4.59
CA THR A 199 -2.62 -29.16 -4.11
C THR A 199 -1.32 -28.57 -3.59
N LEU A 200 -0.86 -27.43 -4.15
CA LEU A 200 0.36 -26.79 -3.66
C LEU A 200 0.23 -26.23 -2.24
N VAL A 201 -0.95 -25.78 -1.81
CA VAL A 201 -1.19 -25.34 -0.42
C VAL A 201 -1.06 -26.52 0.54
N ARG A 202 -1.47 -27.72 0.13
CA ARG A 202 -1.37 -28.92 0.96
C ARG A 202 0.05 -29.48 1.06
N ASN A 203 0.83 -29.31 -0.03
CA ASN A 203 2.11 -30.02 -0.22
C ASN A 203 3.34 -29.11 -0.19
N THR A 204 3.18 -27.80 0.07
CA THR A 204 4.27 -26.82 -0.03
C THR A 204 4.09 -25.72 1.00
N SER A 205 4.85 -25.75 2.09
CA SER A 205 4.66 -24.91 3.28
C SER A 205 4.73 -23.39 3.06
N TRP A 206 5.39 -22.95 1.99
CA TRP A 206 5.50 -21.51 1.66
C TRP A 206 4.46 -21.04 0.65
N VAL A 207 3.65 -21.95 0.06
CA VAL A 207 2.50 -21.61 -0.81
C VAL A 207 1.29 -21.34 0.09
N ASN A 208 0.62 -20.20 -0.14
CA ASN A 208 -0.46 -19.72 0.72
C ASN A 208 -1.68 -19.21 -0.09
N GLY A 209 -2.05 -19.97 -1.11
CA GLY A 209 -3.25 -19.73 -1.93
C GLY A 209 -2.93 -19.80 -3.43
N VAL A 210 -3.85 -19.43 -4.33
CA VAL A 210 -5.08 -18.66 -4.09
C VAL A 210 -6.30 -19.46 -4.56
N LYS A 211 -6.39 -19.77 -5.89
CA LYS A 211 -7.56 -20.46 -6.48
C LYS A 211 -7.18 -21.25 -7.72
N SER A 212 -7.55 -22.49 -7.76
CA SER A 212 -7.43 -23.37 -8.94
C SER A 212 -8.71 -23.41 -9.76
N GLY A 213 -8.59 -23.81 -11.01
CA GLY A 213 -9.72 -24.08 -11.90
C GLY A 213 -9.35 -25.09 -12.98
N HIS A 214 -10.37 -25.76 -13.52
CA HIS A 214 -10.26 -26.63 -14.67
C HIS A 214 -11.61 -26.72 -15.40
N THR A 215 -11.59 -26.59 -16.71
CA THR A 215 -12.65 -26.95 -17.65
C THR A 215 -12.00 -27.44 -18.93
N SER A 216 -12.78 -28.03 -19.83
CA SER A 216 -12.28 -28.52 -21.13
C SER A 216 -11.66 -27.40 -21.97
N GLN A 217 -12.26 -26.19 -21.97
CA GLN A 217 -11.76 -25.05 -22.74
C GLN A 217 -10.61 -24.31 -22.05
N ALA A 218 -10.67 -24.17 -20.72
CA ALA A 218 -9.65 -23.45 -19.97
C ALA A 218 -8.33 -24.25 -19.82
N GLY A 219 -8.40 -25.59 -19.89
CA GLY A 219 -7.33 -26.43 -19.37
C GLY A 219 -7.19 -26.24 -17.86
N TYR A 220 -6.03 -26.56 -17.31
CA TYR A 220 -5.74 -26.36 -15.90
C TYR A 220 -5.19 -24.95 -15.65
N VAL A 221 -5.82 -24.24 -14.71
CA VAL A 221 -5.46 -22.86 -14.34
C VAL A 221 -5.20 -22.76 -12.84
N LEU A 222 -4.27 -21.88 -12.45
CA LEU A 222 -3.99 -21.59 -11.04
C LEU A 222 -3.57 -20.14 -10.87
N VAL A 223 -4.34 -19.41 -10.07
CA VAL A 223 -3.82 -18.21 -9.40
C VAL A 223 -3.11 -18.72 -8.15
N GLY A 224 -1.77 -18.68 -8.17
CA GLY A 224 -0.91 -19.16 -7.11
C GLY A 224 -0.36 -18.02 -6.26
N SER A 225 0.02 -18.31 -5.04
CA SER A 225 0.64 -17.33 -4.16
C SER A 225 1.59 -18.02 -3.20
N GLY A 226 2.70 -17.35 -2.87
CA GLY A 226 3.67 -17.87 -1.92
C GLY A 226 4.37 -16.76 -1.14
N ARG A 227 4.90 -17.14 0.04
CA ARG A 227 5.63 -16.22 0.92
C ARG A 227 6.94 -16.82 1.39
N ARG A 228 8.04 -16.10 1.14
CA ARG A 228 9.38 -16.42 1.67
C ARG A 228 10.09 -15.14 2.09
N ASN A 229 10.79 -15.14 3.23
CA ASN A 229 11.60 -14.01 3.71
C ASN A 229 10.88 -12.65 3.64
N HIS A 230 9.61 -12.61 4.08
CA HIS A 230 8.71 -11.44 4.01
C HIS A 230 8.29 -11.01 2.60
N ILE A 231 8.81 -11.60 1.54
CA ILE A 231 8.40 -11.34 0.15
C ILE A 231 7.14 -12.16 -0.12
N GLN A 232 6.10 -11.49 -0.64
CA GLN A 232 4.84 -12.13 -1.02
C GLN A 232 4.66 -12.02 -2.54
N LEU A 233 4.64 -13.15 -3.23
CA LEU A 233 4.38 -13.21 -4.65
C LEU A 233 2.97 -13.75 -4.93
N VAL A 234 2.39 -13.28 -6.03
CA VAL A 234 1.19 -13.85 -6.66
C VAL A 234 1.51 -14.14 -8.11
N SER A 235 1.08 -15.29 -8.59
CA SER A 235 1.20 -15.72 -9.98
C SER A 235 -0.16 -16.10 -10.56
N ALA A 236 -0.32 -15.97 -11.87
CA ALA A 236 -1.37 -16.67 -12.61
C ALA A 236 -0.72 -17.52 -13.69
N VAL A 237 -1.14 -18.77 -13.81
CA VAL A 237 -0.74 -19.75 -14.81
C VAL A 237 -2.00 -20.27 -15.47
N LEU A 238 -2.14 -20.07 -16.79
CA LEU A 238 -3.37 -20.38 -17.54
C LEU A 238 -3.09 -21.32 -18.70
N GLY A 239 -4.03 -22.25 -18.92
CA GLY A 239 -4.07 -23.07 -20.12
C GLY A 239 -3.10 -24.24 -20.13
N THR A 240 -2.70 -24.77 -18.98
CA THR A 240 -1.81 -25.94 -18.94
C THR A 240 -2.57 -27.25 -19.24
N PRO A 241 -1.89 -28.26 -19.81
CA PRO A 241 -2.56 -29.50 -20.26
C PRO A 241 -2.91 -30.46 -19.11
N SER A 242 -2.31 -30.30 -17.93
CA SER A 242 -2.55 -31.18 -16.79
C SER A 242 -2.39 -30.48 -15.45
N LEU A 243 -2.95 -31.08 -14.41
CA LEU A 243 -2.76 -30.66 -13.01
C LEU A 243 -1.28 -30.62 -12.64
N ALA A 244 -0.52 -31.64 -13.02
CA ALA A 244 0.91 -31.74 -12.73
C ALA A 244 1.68 -30.59 -13.42
N ALA A 245 1.40 -30.31 -14.70
CA ALA A 245 2.04 -29.23 -15.45
C ALA A 245 1.72 -27.86 -14.83
N ARG A 246 0.46 -27.63 -14.41
CA ARG A 246 0.02 -26.42 -13.73
C ARG A 246 0.78 -26.19 -12.42
N ASP A 247 0.87 -27.23 -11.59
CA ASP A 247 1.52 -27.15 -10.27
C ASP A 247 3.02 -26.96 -10.42
N ALA A 248 3.66 -27.72 -11.32
CA ALA A 248 5.10 -27.60 -11.58
C ALA A 248 5.45 -26.19 -12.11
N ALA A 249 4.69 -25.67 -13.09
CA ALA A 249 4.89 -24.33 -13.61
C ALA A 249 4.71 -23.26 -12.52
N THR A 250 3.63 -23.33 -11.75
CA THR A 250 3.35 -22.36 -10.67
C THR A 250 4.45 -22.38 -9.60
N ARG A 251 4.87 -23.56 -9.14
CA ARG A 251 5.96 -23.70 -8.17
C ARG A 251 7.25 -23.11 -8.70
N THR A 252 7.68 -23.51 -9.90
CA THR A 252 8.91 -23.03 -10.54
C THR A 252 8.90 -21.51 -10.71
N LEU A 253 7.79 -20.94 -11.16
CA LEU A 253 7.68 -19.50 -11.35
C LEU A 253 7.79 -18.76 -10.03
N LEU A 254 7.11 -19.19 -8.97
CA LEU A 254 7.22 -18.56 -7.66
C LEU A 254 8.63 -18.69 -7.09
N GLU A 255 9.24 -19.90 -7.12
CA GLU A 255 10.58 -20.13 -6.58
C GLU A 255 11.67 -19.30 -7.25
N LYS A 256 11.68 -19.28 -8.60
CA LYS A 256 12.68 -18.50 -9.35
C LYS A 256 12.52 -17.00 -9.10
N ASN A 257 11.30 -16.51 -8.98
CA ASN A 257 11.05 -15.07 -8.86
C ASN A 257 11.21 -14.54 -7.42
N PHE A 258 11.13 -15.36 -6.36
CA PHE A 258 11.55 -14.92 -5.01
C PHE A 258 12.99 -14.40 -4.98
N ARG A 259 13.88 -14.99 -5.77
CA ARG A 259 15.30 -14.60 -5.84
C ARG A 259 15.52 -13.21 -6.46
N LYS A 260 14.52 -12.68 -7.17
CA LYS A 260 14.61 -11.35 -7.81
C LYS A 260 14.35 -10.20 -6.85
N PHE A 261 13.84 -10.47 -5.67
CA PHE A 261 13.49 -9.47 -4.67
C PHE A 261 14.32 -9.59 -3.41
N GLN A 262 14.39 -8.50 -2.67
CA GLN A 262 14.99 -8.45 -1.34
C GLN A 262 14.21 -7.49 -0.44
N GLN A 263 14.24 -7.73 0.86
CA GLN A 263 13.77 -6.78 1.85
C GLN A 263 14.93 -5.87 2.26
N ILE A 264 14.74 -4.57 2.17
CA ILE A 264 15.67 -3.57 2.68
C ILE A 264 15.08 -2.83 3.88
N THR A 265 15.95 -2.38 4.78
CA THR A 265 15.58 -1.40 5.80
C THR A 265 15.84 -0.02 5.23
N VAL A 266 14.77 0.78 5.07
CA VAL A 266 14.85 2.16 4.56
C VAL A 266 15.28 3.11 5.66
N VAL A 267 14.65 3.01 6.82
CA VAL A 267 14.99 3.76 8.02
C VAL A 267 14.79 2.90 9.27
N ARG A 268 15.67 3.03 10.25
CA ARG A 268 15.55 2.35 11.56
C ARG A 268 14.97 3.31 12.58
N ARG A 269 14.17 2.81 13.50
CA ARG A 269 13.76 3.58 14.69
C ARG A 269 15.01 4.10 15.40
N GLY A 270 14.98 5.37 15.86
CA GLY A 270 16.11 6.01 16.51
C GLY A 270 17.16 6.59 15.56
N THR A 271 17.04 6.39 14.22
CA THR A 271 17.93 7.07 13.27
C THR A 271 17.65 8.56 13.27
N VAL A 272 18.65 9.37 13.59
CA VAL A 272 18.56 10.83 13.49
C VAL A 272 18.47 11.24 12.02
N MET A 273 17.37 11.89 11.69
CA MET A 273 17.08 12.33 10.32
C MET A 273 17.42 13.79 10.09
N THR A 274 17.31 14.62 11.12
CA THR A 274 17.62 16.05 11.07
C THR A 274 17.82 16.59 12.49
N ARG A 275 18.34 17.81 12.59
CA ARG A 275 18.46 18.56 13.84
C ARG A 275 17.75 19.89 13.68
N VAL A 276 17.17 20.42 14.76
CA VAL A 276 16.51 21.72 14.78
C VAL A 276 17.01 22.53 15.96
N PRO A 277 17.26 23.84 15.80
CA PRO A 277 17.70 24.71 16.87
C PRO A 277 16.70 24.74 18.03
N ILE A 278 17.23 24.82 19.28
CA ILE A 278 16.40 25.01 20.46
C ILE A 278 16.36 26.49 20.77
N ARG A 279 15.18 27.10 20.68
CA ARG A 279 14.94 28.52 21.02
C ARG A 279 15.40 28.81 22.44
N TYR A 280 16.01 29.95 22.64
CA TYR A 280 16.60 30.45 23.92
C TYR A 280 17.83 29.68 24.41
N ARG A 281 18.38 28.73 23.62
CA ARG A 281 19.60 27.99 23.99
C ARG A 281 20.59 28.04 22.81
N ARG A 282 21.47 29.06 22.86
CA ARG A 282 22.44 29.31 21.78
C ARG A 282 23.30 28.08 21.48
N GLY A 283 23.33 27.67 20.22
CA GLY A 283 24.11 26.52 19.77
C GLY A 283 23.54 25.14 20.14
N ALA A 284 22.45 25.09 20.91
CA ALA A 284 21.82 23.82 21.24
C ALA A 284 20.82 23.38 20.13
N GLU A 285 20.85 22.11 19.79
CA GLU A 285 19.95 21.50 18.81
C GLU A 285 19.24 20.29 19.39
N LEU A 286 17.98 20.11 18.99
CA LEU A 286 17.22 18.90 19.24
C LEU A 286 17.37 17.98 18.03
N ALA A 287 17.87 16.76 18.25
CA ALA A 287 17.85 15.72 17.25
C ALA A 287 16.42 15.20 17.05
N LEU A 288 15.98 15.13 15.81
CA LEU A 288 14.71 14.52 15.43
C LEU A 288 15.00 13.20 14.73
N GLU A 289 14.37 12.14 15.25
CA GLU A 289 14.63 10.77 14.83
C GLU A 289 13.39 10.06 14.28
N ALA A 290 13.61 8.94 13.60
CA ALA A 290 12.53 8.10 13.10
C ALA A 290 11.83 7.36 14.25
N GLY A 291 10.53 7.58 14.44
CA GLY A 291 9.73 6.97 15.51
C GLY A 291 9.49 5.46 15.32
N ARG A 292 9.71 4.90 14.12
CA ARG A 292 9.62 3.46 13.84
C ARG A 292 10.52 3.00 12.71
N THR A 293 10.86 1.71 12.69
CA THR A 293 11.60 1.08 11.60
C THR A 293 10.66 0.85 10.40
N VAL A 294 11.14 1.17 9.20
CA VAL A 294 10.45 0.86 7.93
C VAL A 294 11.31 -0.05 7.08
N ARG A 295 10.66 -1.12 6.60
CA ARG A 295 11.22 -2.04 5.63
C ARG A 295 10.39 -2.02 4.35
N ARG A 296 11.04 -2.22 3.19
CA ARG A 296 10.42 -2.30 1.87
C ARG A 296 10.95 -3.48 1.09
N ILE A 297 10.11 -4.01 0.20
CA ILE A 297 10.54 -4.99 -0.78
C ILE A 297 10.93 -4.23 -2.03
N VAL A 298 12.09 -4.58 -2.58
CA VAL A 298 12.61 -4.00 -3.82
C VAL A 298 13.18 -5.12 -4.71
N PRO A 299 13.21 -4.95 -6.03
CA PRO A 299 14.03 -5.80 -6.90
C PRO A 299 15.50 -5.76 -6.44
N ARG A 300 16.22 -6.86 -6.62
CA ARG A 300 17.66 -6.86 -6.36
C ARG A 300 18.38 -5.90 -7.31
N GLY A 301 19.29 -5.10 -6.76
CA GLY A 301 19.99 -4.05 -7.50
C GLY A 301 19.25 -2.71 -7.57
N GLN A 302 18.00 -2.61 -7.11
CA GLN A 302 17.19 -1.38 -7.12
C GLN A 302 16.97 -0.82 -5.71
N ARG A 303 18.02 -0.80 -4.89
CA ARG A 303 17.92 -0.24 -3.53
C ARG A 303 17.70 1.28 -3.55
N ASP A 304 18.30 1.95 -4.51
CA ASP A 304 18.31 3.41 -4.64
C ASP A 304 16.98 3.97 -5.15
N ASP A 305 16.06 3.11 -5.60
CA ASP A 305 14.70 3.51 -5.96
C ASP A 305 13.82 3.87 -4.75
N VAL A 306 14.34 3.66 -3.52
CA VAL A 306 13.63 3.97 -2.27
C VAL A 306 14.41 5.00 -1.46
N ASP A 307 13.77 6.13 -1.19
CA ASP A 307 14.31 7.26 -0.45
C ASP A 307 13.45 7.61 0.78
N ALA A 308 14.04 8.32 1.75
CA ALA A 308 13.39 8.79 2.96
C ALA A 308 13.57 10.30 3.12
N ARG A 309 12.49 11.07 3.03
CA ARG A 309 12.51 12.54 3.05
C ARG A 309 11.81 13.09 4.27
N VAL A 310 12.47 14.01 4.97
CA VAL A 310 11.87 14.73 6.09
C VAL A 310 10.90 15.80 5.56
N VAL A 311 9.68 15.82 6.09
CA VAL A 311 8.65 16.80 5.75
C VAL A 311 7.99 17.37 6.99
N GLY A 312 7.61 18.65 6.95
CA GLY A 312 6.87 19.31 8.01
C GLY A 312 7.66 19.46 9.33
N ARG A 313 9.00 19.48 9.29
CA ARG A 313 9.81 19.83 10.46
C ARG A 313 9.65 21.30 10.80
N PRO A 314 9.66 21.72 12.08
CA PRO A 314 9.76 23.13 12.46
C PRO A 314 11.16 23.68 12.17
N ASP A 315 11.26 24.99 12.02
CA ASP A 315 12.56 25.67 11.86
C ASP A 315 13.32 25.74 13.20
N ASP A 316 12.61 25.90 14.32
CA ASP A 316 13.13 25.85 15.67
C ASP A 316 12.09 25.24 16.64
N VAL A 317 12.51 24.93 17.88
CA VAL A 317 11.64 24.38 18.92
C VAL A 317 11.90 25.07 20.26
N ALA A 318 10.85 25.16 21.09
CA ALA A 318 10.98 25.67 22.47
C ALA A 318 10.49 24.60 23.46
N GLY A 319 11.22 24.45 24.58
CA GLY A 319 10.78 23.57 25.68
C GLY A 319 9.54 24.10 26.41
N PRO A 320 8.84 23.25 27.20
CA PRO A 320 9.20 21.87 27.50
C PRO A 320 8.82 20.89 26.34
N ILE A 321 9.70 19.97 26.07
CA ILE A 321 9.50 18.89 25.07
C ILE A 321 9.80 17.57 25.77
N VAL A 322 8.92 16.58 25.60
CA VAL A 322 9.16 15.22 26.08
C VAL A 322 9.73 14.39 24.91
N ALA A 323 10.68 13.52 25.21
CA ALA A 323 11.20 12.56 24.22
C ALA A 323 10.05 11.78 23.58
N GLY A 324 10.14 11.54 22.28
CA GLY A 324 9.07 10.89 21.50
C GLY A 324 7.96 11.83 21.00
N LYS A 325 7.93 13.12 21.39
CA LYS A 325 6.99 14.11 20.84
C LYS A 325 7.19 14.24 19.32
N GLY A 326 6.09 14.22 18.55
CA GLY A 326 6.11 14.35 17.09
C GLY A 326 6.40 15.79 16.61
N PHE A 327 7.24 15.88 15.54
CA PHE A 327 7.65 17.14 14.90
C PHE A 327 7.67 17.00 13.37
N GLY A 328 6.62 16.47 12.79
CA GLY A 328 6.53 16.23 11.36
C GLY A 328 6.58 14.75 11.00
N ALA A 329 6.98 14.45 9.77
CA ALA A 329 7.02 13.08 9.26
C ALA A 329 8.23 12.83 8.37
N ILE A 330 8.54 11.55 8.20
CA ILE A 330 9.47 11.04 7.19
C ILE A 330 8.61 10.38 6.11
N GLU A 331 8.63 10.90 4.90
CA GLU A 331 8.00 10.28 3.74
C GLU A 331 8.95 9.23 3.16
N ILE A 332 8.41 8.03 2.94
CA ILE A 332 9.10 6.98 2.21
C ILE A 332 8.63 7.06 0.77
N VAL A 333 9.55 7.36 -0.13
CA VAL A 333 9.32 7.50 -1.56
C VAL A 333 9.88 6.27 -2.26
N GLN A 334 9.09 5.62 -3.12
CA GLN A 334 9.53 4.50 -3.94
C GLN A 334 9.07 4.74 -5.38
N ASN A 335 10.01 4.70 -6.32
CA ASN A 335 9.75 5.01 -7.74
C ASN A 335 9.04 6.37 -7.91
N GLY A 336 9.48 7.39 -7.17
CA GLY A 336 8.93 8.75 -7.22
C GLY A 336 7.56 8.94 -6.54
N ARG A 337 6.98 7.90 -5.93
CA ARG A 337 5.69 7.96 -5.24
C ARG A 337 5.83 7.79 -3.74
N VAL A 338 5.08 8.57 -2.96
CA VAL A 338 5.02 8.40 -1.50
C VAL A 338 4.26 7.11 -1.18
N VAL A 339 4.95 6.13 -0.61
CA VAL A 339 4.42 4.79 -0.26
C VAL A 339 4.24 4.60 1.24
N GLY A 340 4.56 5.61 2.04
CA GLY A 340 4.33 5.57 3.48
C GLY A 340 4.87 6.81 4.20
N ARG A 341 4.41 7.00 5.45
CA ARG A 341 4.88 8.06 6.35
C ARG A 341 5.25 7.47 7.70
N VAL A 342 6.28 8.02 8.31
CA VAL A 342 6.80 7.67 9.63
C VAL A 342 6.81 8.92 10.48
N PRO A 343 6.38 8.89 11.77
CA PRO A 343 6.52 10.03 12.65
C PRO A 343 8.00 10.39 12.80
N LEU A 344 8.31 11.68 12.67
CA LEU A 344 9.57 12.29 13.06
C LEU A 344 9.41 12.77 14.50
N VAL A 345 10.22 12.27 15.44
CA VAL A 345 10.03 12.47 16.86
C VAL A 345 11.28 13.03 17.54
N ALA A 346 11.10 13.71 18.68
CA ALA A 346 12.20 14.18 19.51
C ALA A 346 13.01 13.01 20.06
N ALA A 347 14.32 12.99 19.87
CA ALA A 347 15.23 11.97 20.40
C ALA A 347 15.43 12.11 21.92
N SER A 348 15.28 13.32 22.46
CA SER A 348 15.48 13.62 23.90
C SER A 348 14.46 14.65 24.39
N SER A 349 14.31 14.73 25.70
CA SER A 349 13.52 15.79 26.35
C SER A 349 14.31 17.10 26.39
N VAL A 350 13.58 18.21 26.26
CA VAL A 350 14.11 19.57 26.39
C VAL A 350 13.33 20.27 27.51
N PRO A 351 13.95 20.66 28.61
CA PRO A 351 13.25 21.40 29.69
C PRO A 351 12.82 22.81 29.22
N ALA A 352 11.85 23.39 29.91
CA ALA A 352 11.44 24.76 29.66
C ALA A 352 12.65 25.72 29.79
N ALA A 353 12.69 26.78 28.98
CA ALA A 353 13.69 27.83 29.11
C ALA A 353 13.36 28.66 30.35
N ASP A 354 14.38 28.91 31.22
CA ASP A 354 14.28 29.80 32.36
C ASP A 354 14.28 31.29 31.94
N LEU A 355 13.99 32.19 32.87
CA LEU A 355 13.92 33.62 32.61
C LEU A 355 15.27 34.19 32.17
N GLU A 356 16.39 33.68 32.72
CA GLU A 356 17.74 34.12 32.36
C GLU A 356 18.09 33.77 30.90
N GLN A 357 17.77 32.54 30.45
CA GLN A 357 17.98 32.12 29.08
C GLN A 357 17.16 32.96 28.07
N LYS A 358 15.91 33.27 28.45
CA LYS A 358 15.05 34.15 27.61
C LYS A 358 15.60 35.57 27.55
N ALA A 359 16.02 36.14 28.66
CA ALA A 359 16.61 37.47 28.71
C ALA A 359 17.92 37.54 27.90
N LYS A 360 18.85 36.60 28.09
CA LYS A 360 20.09 36.54 27.30
C LYS A 360 19.82 36.45 25.78
N SER A 361 18.83 35.68 25.37
CA SER A 361 18.49 35.58 23.95
C SER A 361 17.91 36.88 23.40
N TRP A 362 17.16 37.63 24.19
CA TRP A 362 16.59 38.92 23.82
C TRP A 362 17.70 39.97 23.60
N PHE A 363 18.68 40.06 24.48
CA PHE A 363 19.80 41.01 24.37
C PHE A 363 20.76 40.69 23.22
N THR A 364 20.83 39.44 22.78
CA THR A 364 21.69 39.00 21.65
C THR A 364 20.99 38.99 20.30
N SER A 365 19.69 39.33 20.24
CA SER A 365 18.93 39.42 18.98
C SER A 365 19.24 40.77 18.31
N PRO A 366 19.19 40.87 16.95
CA PRO A 366 19.57 42.08 16.22
C PRO A 366 18.65 43.29 16.54
N LEU A 367 17.40 43.05 16.88
CA LEU A 367 16.42 44.12 17.07
C LEU A 367 16.73 44.98 18.32
N PRO A 368 16.93 44.43 19.56
CA PRO A 368 17.36 45.21 20.70
C PRO A 368 18.71 45.89 20.52
N LEU A 369 19.66 45.24 19.82
CA LEU A 369 20.96 45.84 19.52
C LEU A 369 20.80 47.10 18.67
N LEU A 370 19.95 47.06 17.64
CA LEU A 370 19.64 48.21 16.78
C LEU A 370 18.93 49.32 17.57
N LEU A 371 18.01 48.97 18.50
CA LEU A 371 17.36 49.94 19.37
C LEU A 371 18.33 50.62 20.33
N VAL A 372 19.24 49.88 20.94
CA VAL A 372 20.30 50.45 21.81
C VAL A 372 21.25 51.35 21.02
N VAL A 373 21.69 50.90 19.83
CA VAL A 373 22.53 51.72 18.94
C VAL A 373 21.78 52.97 18.49
N GLY A 374 20.50 52.88 18.14
CA GLY A 374 19.63 54.01 17.79
C GLY A 374 19.44 55.01 18.95
N LEU A 375 19.26 54.54 20.18
CA LEU A 375 19.17 55.34 21.38
C LEU A 375 20.49 56.09 21.67
N ILE A 376 21.64 55.38 21.57
CA ILE A 376 22.96 56.01 21.74
C ILE A 376 23.19 57.05 20.63
N ALA A 377 22.90 56.72 19.39
CA ALA A 377 23.04 57.69 18.31
C ALA A 377 22.11 58.92 18.48
N GLY A 378 20.88 58.70 18.94
CA GLY A 378 19.91 59.75 19.26
C GLY A 378 20.39 60.65 20.40
N THR A 379 20.89 60.09 21.51
CA THR A 379 21.42 60.88 22.61
C THR A 379 22.67 61.67 22.22
N VAL A 380 23.55 61.12 21.40
CA VAL A 380 24.71 61.85 20.87
C VAL A 380 24.29 62.99 19.95
N LEU A 381 23.28 62.79 19.09
CA LEU A 381 22.76 63.83 18.21
C LEU A 381 22.09 64.96 18.97
N VAL A 382 21.26 64.66 19.97
CA VAL A 382 20.64 65.64 20.86
C VAL A 382 21.70 66.41 21.64
N GLY A 383 22.71 65.75 22.21
CA GLY A 383 23.82 66.36 22.89
C GLY A 383 24.64 67.32 22.01
N ARG A 384 24.83 66.93 20.72
CA ARG A 384 25.48 67.80 19.72
C ARG A 384 24.63 69.02 19.36
N GLN A 385 23.31 68.87 19.21
CA GLN A 385 22.42 70.01 18.96
C GLN A 385 22.36 70.98 20.11
N LEU A 386 22.25 70.52 21.36
CA LEU A 386 22.30 71.35 22.56
C LEU A 386 23.63 72.10 22.68
N ARG A 387 24.76 71.51 22.41
CA ARG A 387 26.07 72.17 22.39
C ARG A 387 26.16 73.21 21.25
N ARG A 388 25.54 73.02 20.12
CA ARG A 388 25.47 74.00 19.02
C ARG A 388 24.57 75.20 19.38
N SER A 389 23.44 74.99 20.02
CA SER A 389 22.53 76.08 20.44
C SER A 389 23.16 76.93 21.52
N VAL A 390 23.87 76.37 22.53
CA VAL A 390 24.60 77.11 23.54
C VAL A 390 25.76 77.90 22.96
N ARG A 391 26.44 77.40 21.94
CA ARG A 391 27.56 78.10 21.27
C ARG A 391 27.08 79.22 20.38
N ASN A 392 25.89 79.14 19.77
CA ASN A 392 25.32 80.21 18.96
C ASN A 392 24.66 81.33 19.87
N GLY A 393 24.16 80.99 21.04
CA GLY A 393 23.61 81.95 21.99
C GLY A 393 24.69 82.86 22.61
N ARG A 394 25.96 82.41 22.67
CA ARG A 394 27.07 83.24 23.13
C ARG A 394 27.66 84.21 22.09
N ARG A 395 27.27 84.14 20.83
CA ARG A 395 27.78 85.04 19.77
C ARG A 395 26.87 86.27 19.51
N THR A 396 25.74 86.37 20.13
CA THR A 396 24.79 87.50 19.92
C THR A 396 24.80 88.54 21.06
N GLY A 397 25.70 88.39 22.09
CA GLY A 397 25.69 89.22 23.28
C GLY A 397 26.69 90.38 23.32
N ASP A 398 27.47 90.68 22.26
CA ASP A 398 28.45 91.75 22.29
C ASP A 398 28.31 92.70 21.12
N ARG A 399 27.44 93.70 21.24
CA ARG A 399 27.51 94.97 20.50
C ARG A 399 27.50 96.12 21.44
N PRO A 400 28.62 96.83 21.61
CA PRO A 400 28.62 98.05 22.37
C PRO A 400 27.83 99.17 21.68
N ARG A 401 26.95 99.84 22.41
CA ARG A 401 26.39 101.14 21.92
C ARG A 401 27.51 102.17 22.14
N ALA A 402 27.88 102.80 21.05
CA ALA A 402 28.63 104.03 21.06
C ALA A 402 27.62 105.23 20.84
N ALA A 403 27.92 106.27 21.53
CA ALA A 403 27.25 107.50 21.76
C ALA A 403 26.79 108.27 20.49
#